data_27d3522a4557ddd1aa091c417aef7ad2
#
_entry.id   27d3522a4557ddd1aa091c417aef7ad2
#
_cell.length_a   1.000
_cell.length_b   1.000
_cell.length_c   1.000
_cell.angle_alpha   90.00
_cell.angle_beta   90.00
_cell.angle_gamma   90.00
#
_symmetry.space_group_name_H-M   'P 1'
#
loop_
_entity.id
_entity.type
_entity.pdbx_description
1 polymer ?
#
loop_
_entity_poly.entity_id
_entity_poly.type
_entity_poly.pdbx_seq_one_letter_code
_entity_poly.pdbx_strand_id
1 'polypeptide(L)'
;MHIMSTIIFIQAVFTMKKTLSIFLCLALILLSFTACSSSNALTEENVKKTVDTSFSALKEFDTDKLQQYVDSSTLNTIAGYAKKQEQFKMLGQAIFENLDYEIKSIDLDNKTVTITVKNKDLSDGAKSFAEELTSEYSGMQILGKLNDISFLNVKLAELKDLISKAKMEKDGIDITLNIEQGSKNLKLTFDDTAEDAVSGGVLSAIKAMY
;
A
#
# COMPACT_ATOMS: atom_id res chain seq x y z
N MET A 1 47.59 45.80 -37.09
CA MET A 1 47.13 45.37 -35.75
C MET A 1 45.57 45.20 -35.65
N HIS A 2 44.76 45.67 -36.60
CA HIS A 2 43.29 45.54 -36.57
C HIS A 2 42.69 44.18 -37.04
N ILE A 3 43.44 43.44 -37.89
CA ILE A 3 42.88 42.21 -38.49
C ILE A 3 42.85 41.04 -37.50
N MET A 4 43.81 40.94 -36.58
CA MET A 4 43.86 39.90 -35.57
C MET A 4 42.76 39.99 -34.50
N SER A 5 42.35 41.21 -34.15
CA SER A 5 41.23 41.44 -33.21
C SER A 5 39.87 41.00 -33.76
N THR A 6 39.68 41.17 -35.07
CA THR A 6 38.40 40.80 -35.74
C THR A 6 38.22 39.30 -35.86
N ILE A 7 39.30 38.55 -36.07
CA ILE A 7 39.25 37.07 -36.18
C ILE A 7 38.93 36.42 -34.83
N ILE A 8 39.50 36.96 -33.73
CA ILE A 8 39.24 36.46 -32.37
C ILE A 8 37.79 36.71 -31.97
N PHE A 9 37.20 37.85 -32.37
CA PHE A 9 35.80 38.18 -32.08
C PHE A 9 34.83 37.27 -32.83
N ILE A 10 35.11 36.94 -34.10
CA ILE A 10 34.27 36.04 -34.92
C ILE A 10 34.33 34.59 -34.35
N GLN A 11 35.49 34.13 -33.89
CA GLN A 11 35.57 32.78 -33.27
C GLN A 11 34.85 32.72 -31.93
N ALA A 12 34.89 33.76 -31.10
CA ALA A 12 34.16 33.81 -29.83
C ALA A 12 32.63 33.78 -30.03
N VAL A 13 32.12 34.50 -31.01
CA VAL A 13 30.68 34.52 -31.34
C VAL A 13 30.21 33.17 -31.90
N PHE A 14 31.07 32.49 -32.68
CA PHE A 14 30.71 31.19 -33.25
C PHE A 14 30.71 30.06 -32.20
N THR A 15 31.60 30.10 -31.22
CA THR A 15 31.62 29.17 -30.08
C THR A 15 30.44 29.42 -29.14
N MET A 16 30.07 30.66 -28.85
CA MET A 16 28.90 31.01 -28.05
C MET A 16 27.59 30.51 -28.67
N LYS A 17 27.45 30.58 -30.00
CA LYS A 17 26.24 30.05 -30.68
C LYS A 17 26.13 28.53 -30.59
N LYS A 18 27.26 27.81 -30.67
CA LYS A 18 27.27 26.34 -30.53
C LYS A 18 26.97 25.88 -29.10
N THR A 19 27.52 26.55 -28.09
CA THR A 19 27.24 26.23 -26.67
C THR A 19 25.80 26.57 -26.30
N LEU A 20 25.25 27.67 -26.79
CA LEU A 20 23.85 28.05 -26.55
C LEU A 20 22.89 27.04 -27.20
N SER A 21 23.22 26.53 -28.42
CA SER A 21 22.40 25.51 -29.08
C SER A 21 22.40 24.19 -28.32
N ILE A 22 23.55 23.76 -27.76
CA ILE A 22 23.64 22.53 -26.96
C ILE A 22 22.87 22.67 -25.64
N PHE A 23 22.95 23.85 -24.98
CA PHE A 23 22.18 24.14 -23.76
C PHE A 23 20.67 24.15 -24.02
N LEU A 24 20.25 24.71 -25.14
CA LEU A 24 18.83 24.73 -25.54
C LEU A 24 18.30 23.30 -25.86
N CYS A 25 19.08 22.47 -26.53
CA CYS A 25 18.73 21.07 -26.75
C CYS A 25 18.68 20.26 -25.43
N LEU A 26 19.62 20.49 -24.51
CA LEU A 26 19.61 19.84 -23.21
C LEU A 26 18.41 20.26 -22.35
N ALA A 27 18.03 21.55 -22.40
CA ALA A 27 16.84 22.05 -21.72
C ALA A 27 15.53 21.49 -22.30
N LEU A 28 15.46 21.29 -23.62
CA LEU A 28 14.30 20.67 -24.28
C LEU A 28 14.18 19.17 -23.95
N ILE A 29 15.29 18.47 -23.77
CA ILE A 29 15.29 17.06 -23.32
C ILE A 29 14.81 16.95 -21.88
N LEU A 30 15.20 17.87 -21.00
CA LEU A 30 14.75 17.90 -19.61
C LEU A 30 13.25 18.26 -19.47
N LEU A 31 12.69 19.04 -20.40
CA LEU A 31 11.26 19.38 -20.42
C LEU A 31 10.37 18.25 -20.97
N SER A 32 10.92 17.30 -21.72
CA SER A 32 10.15 16.16 -22.23
C SER A 32 9.90 15.07 -21.18
N PHE A 33 10.55 15.11 -20.01
CA PHE A 33 10.29 14.19 -18.89
C PHE A 33 9.16 14.65 -17.96
N THR A 34 8.60 15.85 -18.16
CA THR A 34 7.36 16.25 -17.50
C THR A 34 6.12 15.91 -18.35
N ALA A 35 6.11 14.72 -18.96
CA ALA A 35 4.84 14.14 -19.37
C ALA A 35 4.06 13.93 -18.06
N CYS A 36 3.01 14.72 -17.85
CA CYS A 36 2.00 14.44 -16.84
C CYS A 36 1.39 13.07 -17.17
N SER A 37 2.05 11.99 -16.75
CA SER A 37 1.39 10.71 -16.73
C SER A 37 0.30 10.86 -15.67
N SER A 38 -0.95 10.75 -16.08
CA SER A 38 -2.04 10.73 -15.12
C SER A 38 -1.73 9.64 -14.09
N SER A 39 -1.99 9.90 -12.82
CA SER A 39 -1.67 8.97 -11.72
C SER A 39 -2.34 7.59 -11.87
N ASN A 40 -3.25 7.44 -12.83
CA ASN A 40 -3.90 6.18 -13.20
C ASN A 40 -3.34 5.53 -14.48
N ALA A 41 -2.29 6.11 -15.12
CA ALA A 41 -1.63 5.47 -16.26
C ALA A 41 -0.89 4.21 -15.79
N LEU A 42 -1.03 3.12 -16.53
CA LEU A 42 -0.37 1.85 -16.22
C LEU A 42 1.11 1.93 -16.65
N THR A 43 1.95 2.38 -15.73
CA THR A 43 3.41 2.48 -15.87
C THR A 43 4.08 1.87 -14.65
N GLU A 44 5.32 1.38 -14.79
CA GLU A 44 6.06 0.84 -13.64
C GLU A 44 6.16 1.85 -12.48
N GLU A 45 6.40 3.12 -12.78
CA GLU A 45 6.50 4.19 -11.78
C GLU A 45 5.18 4.34 -11.00
N ASN A 46 4.04 4.41 -11.71
CA ASN A 46 2.74 4.52 -11.07
C ASN A 46 2.37 3.25 -10.30
N VAL A 47 2.74 2.06 -10.79
CA VAL A 47 2.54 0.80 -10.06
C VAL A 47 3.35 0.80 -8.76
N LYS A 48 4.65 1.14 -8.79
CA LYS A 48 5.48 1.25 -7.59
C LYS A 48 4.87 2.24 -6.59
N LYS A 49 4.50 3.42 -7.05
CA LYS A 49 3.85 4.44 -6.21
C LYS A 49 2.53 3.94 -5.61
N THR A 50 1.74 3.18 -6.37
CA THR A 50 0.49 2.60 -5.89
C THR A 50 0.74 1.56 -4.81
N VAL A 51 1.73 0.67 -5.00
CA VAL A 51 2.17 -0.30 -4.00
C VAL A 51 2.60 0.42 -2.72
N ASP A 52 3.54 1.38 -2.83
CA ASP A 52 4.05 2.14 -1.67
C ASP A 52 2.91 2.85 -0.92
N THR A 53 1.97 3.45 -1.65
CA THR A 53 0.83 4.14 -1.04
C THR A 53 -0.12 3.15 -0.37
N SER A 54 -0.40 2.00 -1.00
CA SER A 54 -1.28 0.96 -0.45
C SER A 54 -0.72 0.35 0.84
N PHE A 55 0.56 0.00 0.82
CA PHE A 55 1.22 -0.61 1.98
C PHE A 55 1.44 0.39 3.12
N SER A 56 1.75 1.65 2.83
CA SER A 56 1.76 2.72 3.85
C SER A 56 0.38 2.92 4.44
N ALA A 57 -0.67 2.91 3.62
CA ALA A 57 -2.05 3.03 4.08
C ALA A 57 -2.48 1.84 4.95
N LEU A 58 -2.02 0.62 4.65
CA LEU A 58 -2.23 -0.55 5.52
C LEU A 58 -1.55 -0.37 6.87
N LYS A 59 -0.26 -0.02 6.88
CA LYS A 59 0.53 0.16 8.13
C LYS A 59 -0.05 1.25 9.04
N GLU A 60 -0.48 2.37 8.47
CA GLU A 60 -1.09 3.48 9.20
C GLU A 60 -2.59 3.24 9.47
N PHE A 61 -3.16 2.24 8.82
CA PHE A 61 -4.60 1.99 8.73
C PHE A 61 -5.38 3.25 8.35
N ASP A 62 -4.88 3.93 7.31
CA ASP A 62 -5.51 5.11 6.72
C ASP A 62 -6.69 4.67 5.84
N THR A 63 -7.88 4.67 6.42
CA THR A 63 -9.10 4.15 5.80
C THR A 63 -9.49 4.88 4.51
N ASP A 64 -9.14 6.15 4.38
CA ASP A 64 -9.45 6.93 3.18
C ASP A 64 -8.51 6.57 2.02
N LYS A 65 -7.23 6.40 2.29
CA LYS A 65 -6.27 5.91 1.30
C LYS A 65 -6.52 4.45 0.93
N LEU A 66 -6.83 3.60 1.92
CA LEU A 66 -7.19 2.20 1.64
C LEU A 66 -8.30 2.11 0.61
N GLN A 67 -9.40 2.83 0.78
CA GLN A 67 -10.52 2.83 -0.17
C GLN A 67 -10.15 3.35 -1.57
N GLN A 68 -9.13 4.20 -1.68
CA GLN A 68 -8.69 4.75 -2.97
C GLN A 68 -7.74 3.81 -3.72
N TYR A 69 -6.88 3.07 -3.02
CA TYR A 69 -5.77 2.32 -3.61
C TYR A 69 -5.89 0.80 -3.47
N VAL A 70 -6.77 0.32 -2.59
CA VAL A 70 -6.96 -1.11 -2.33
C VAL A 70 -8.39 -1.51 -2.69
N ASP A 71 -8.52 -2.58 -3.46
CA ASP A 71 -9.78 -3.28 -3.69
C ASP A 71 -9.77 -4.61 -2.93
N SER A 72 -10.51 -4.65 -1.84
CA SER A 72 -10.68 -5.78 -0.94
C SER A 72 -12.00 -5.61 -0.20
N SER A 73 -12.88 -6.59 -0.30
CA SER A 73 -14.17 -6.54 0.38
C SER A 73 -14.03 -6.56 1.90
N THR A 74 -13.11 -7.38 2.42
CA THR A 74 -12.86 -7.53 3.86
C THR A 74 -12.24 -6.27 4.45
N LEU A 75 -11.14 -5.79 3.86
CA LEU A 75 -10.47 -4.57 4.32
C LEU A 75 -11.39 -3.34 4.24
N ASN A 76 -12.18 -3.23 3.17
CA ASN A 76 -13.14 -2.14 3.02
C ASN A 76 -14.26 -2.19 4.08
N THR A 77 -14.71 -3.39 4.44
CA THR A 77 -15.71 -3.57 5.51
C THR A 77 -15.13 -3.14 6.86
N ILE A 78 -13.93 -3.62 7.21
CA ILE A 78 -13.24 -3.25 8.46
C ILE A 78 -12.94 -1.73 8.49
N ALA A 79 -12.48 -1.16 7.38
CA ALA A 79 -12.27 0.28 7.25
C ALA A 79 -13.57 1.08 7.46
N GLY A 80 -14.71 0.54 7.01
CA GLY A 80 -16.03 1.12 7.26
C GLY A 80 -16.40 1.18 8.75
N TYR A 81 -16.06 0.14 9.52
CA TYR A 81 -16.22 0.14 10.99
C TYR A 81 -15.22 1.10 11.65
N ALA A 82 -13.99 1.13 11.21
CA ALA A 82 -12.94 1.99 11.75
C ALA A 82 -13.25 3.49 11.60
N LYS A 83 -13.97 3.89 10.57
CA LYS A 83 -14.47 5.27 10.42
C LYS A 83 -15.49 5.67 11.48
N LYS A 84 -16.19 4.70 12.06
CA LYS A 84 -17.23 4.93 13.05
C LYS A 84 -16.74 4.76 14.48
N GLN A 85 -15.71 3.92 14.66
CA GLN A 85 -15.22 3.52 15.99
C GLN A 85 -13.71 3.43 15.99
N GLU A 86 -13.08 4.23 16.84
CA GLU A 86 -11.62 4.31 17.01
C GLU A 86 -10.99 2.95 17.38
N GLN A 87 -11.75 2.08 18.06
CA GLN A 87 -11.28 0.75 18.45
C GLN A 87 -10.90 -0.12 17.24
N PHE A 88 -11.69 -0.06 16.17
CA PHE A 88 -11.36 -0.80 14.93
C PHE A 88 -10.15 -0.21 14.21
N LYS A 89 -9.98 1.11 14.27
CA LYS A 89 -8.79 1.75 13.72
C LYS A 89 -7.53 1.33 14.47
N MET A 90 -7.57 1.37 15.80
CA MET A 90 -6.46 0.92 16.64
C MET A 90 -6.13 -0.57 16.42
N LEU A 91 -7.14 -1.41 16.20
CA LEU A 91 -6.95 -2.82 15.86
C LEU A 91 -6.25 -2.97 14.51
N GLY A 92 -6.74 -2.29 13.47
CA GLY A 92 -6.11 -2.32 12.17
C GLY A 92 -4.64 -1.88 12.24
N GLN A 93 -4.35 -0.79 12.93
CA GLN A 93 -2.98 -0.34 13.16
C GLN A 93 -2.11 -1.41 13.83
N ALA A 94 -2.61 -2.07 14.89
CA ALA A 94 -1.86 -3.12 15.58
C ALA A 94 -1.58 -4.35 14.71
N ILE A 95 -2.50 -4.73 13.82
CA ILE A 95 -2.33 -5.85 12.89
C ILE A 95 -1.26 -5.53 11.85
N PHE A 96 -1.26 -4.33 11.29
CA PHE A 96 -0.43 -3.99 10.14
C PHE A 96 0.83 -3.18 10.48
N GLU A 97 1.07 -2.75 11.73
CA GLU A 97 2.23 -1.91 12.09
C GLU A 97 3.59 -2.53 11.73
N ASN A 98 3.68 -3.87 11.77
CA ASN A 98 4.90 -4.63 11.48
C ASN A 98 4.96 -5.14 10.03
N LEU A 99 3.96 -4.84 9.21
CA LEU A 99 3.93 -5.25 7.81
C LEU A 99 5.14 -4.67 7.07
N ASP A 100 5.87 -5.52 6.37
CA ASP A 100 6.98 -5.15 5.50
C ASP A 100 6.77 -5.79 4.12
N TYR A 101 7.36 -5.20 3.08
CA TYR A 101 7.17 -5.70 1.72
C TYR A 101 8.35 -5.37 0.82
N GLU A 102 8.51 -6.20 -0.23
CA GLU A 102 9.48 -6.01 -1.30
C GLU A 102 8.83 -6.30 -2.65
N ILE A 103 8.89 -5.36 -3.60
CA ILE A 103 8.41 -5.60 -4.97
C ILE A 103 9.40 -6.52 -5.69
N LYS A 104 8.94 -7.69 -6.14
CA LYS A 104 9.74 -8.65 -6.89
C LYS A 104 9.70 -8.41 -8.39
N SER A 105 8.51 -8.22 -8.92
CA SER A 105 8.31 -8.00 -10.36
C SER A 105 7.03 -7.23 -10.64
N ILE A 106 7.01 -6.53 -11.76
CA ILE A 106 5.84 -5.84 -12.30
C ILE A 106 5.65 -6.36 -13.72
N ASP A 107 4.45 -6.86 -14.02
CA ASP A 107 4.04 -7.31 -15.33
C ASP A 107 2.91 -6.40 -15.84
N LEU A 108 3.28 -5.46 -16.70
CA LEU A 108 2.33 -4.48 -17.25
C LEU A 108 1.39 -5.11 -18.28
N ASP A 109 1.82 -6.16 -18.96
CA ASP A 109 1.01 -6.84 -19.98
C ASP A 109 -0.14 -7.62 -19.33
N ASN A 110 0.16 -8.33 -18.23
CA ASN A 110 -0.82 -9.07 -17.44
C ASN A 110 -1.47 -8.21 -16.34
N LYS A 111 -1.03 -6.96 -16.17
CA LYS A 111 -1.49 -6.02 -15.14
C LYS A 111 -1.39 -6.61 -13.74
N THR A 112 -0.22 -7.15 -13.40
CA THR A 112 0.03 -7.73 -12.09
C THR A 112 1.32 -7.20 -11.48
N VAL A 113 1.40 -7.26 -10.15
CA VAL A 113 2.62 -7.01 -9.39
C VAL A 113 2.81 -8.14 -8.39
N THR A 114 4.00 -8.73 -8.37
CA THR A 114 4.39 -9.73 -7.37
C THR A 114 5.22 -9.07 -6.29
N ILE A 115 4.81 -9.30 -5.05
CA ILE A 115 5.37 -8.65 -3.85
C ILE A 115 5.64 -9.74 -2.82
N THR A 116 6.81 -9.74 -2.19
CA THR A 116 7.04 -10.52 -0.98
C THR A 116 6.58 -9.69 0.21
N VAL A 117 5.72 -10.23 1.05
CA VAL A 117 5.24 -9.59 2.27
C VAL A 117 5.72 -10.33 3.50
N LYS A 118 5.94 -9.60 4.59
CA LYS A 118 6.26 -10.14 5.92
C LYS A 118 5.43 -9.40 6.95
N ASN A 119 4.85 -10.16 7.88
CA ASN A 119 4.18 -9.60 9.04
C ASN A 119 4.43 -10.52 10.24
N LYS A 120 3.87 -10.22 11.39
CA LYS A 120 3.77 -11.17 12.49
C LYS A 120 2.85 -12.31 12.09
N ASP A 121 3.21 -13.55 12.51
CA ASP A 121 2.30 -14.69 12.42
C ASP A 121 1.24 -14.58 13.52
N LEU A 122 0.06 -14.15 13.13
CA LEU A 122 -1.09 -13.91 14.00
C LEU A 122 -2.13 -15.03 13.89
N SER A 123 -1.92 -16.01 13.00
CA SER A 123 -2.89 -17.05 12.63
C SER A 123 -3.41 -17.84 13.84
N ASP A 124 -2.52 -18.40 14.67
CA ASP A 124 -2.89 -19.17 15.85
C ASP A 124 -3.58 -18.30 16.91
N GLY A 125 -3.07 -17.10 17.15
CA GLY A 125 -3.66 -16.16 18.09
C GLY A 125 -5.05 -15.69 17.67
N ALA A 126 -5.21 -15.34 16.40
CA ALA A 126 -6.49 -14.92 15.84
C ALA A 126 -7.51 -16.06 15.83
N LYS A 127 -7.09 -17.28 15.50
CA LYS A 127 -7.94 -18.46 15.55
C LYS A 127 -8.42 -18.75 16.97
N SER A 128 -7.50 -18.78 17.96
CA SER A 128 -7.84 -19.00 19.37
C SER A 128 -8.80 -17.95 19.88
N PHE A 129 -8.58 -16.67 19.54
CA PHE A 129 -9.48 -15.58 19.89
C PHE A 129 -10.86 -15.73 19.25
N ALA A 130 -10.93 -16.13 17.97
CA ALA A 130 -12.18 -16.38 17.29
C ALA A 130 -12.97 -17.55 17.90
N GLU A 131 -12.29 -18.66 18.24
CA GLU A 131 -12.88 -19.82 18.90
C GLU A 131 -13.42 -19.46 20.29
N GLU A 132 -12.67 -18.72 21.10
CA GLU A 132 -13.13 -18.22 22.40
C GLU A 132 -14.38 -17.35 22.25
N LEU A 133 -14.32 -16.35 21.36
CA LEU A 133 -15.42 -15.43 21.14
C LEU A 133 -16.69 -16.12 20.66
N THR A 134 -16.59 -17.10 19.75
CA THR A 134 -17.73 -17.86 19.24
C THR A 134 -18.23 -18.94 20.22
N SER A 135 -17.43 -19.36 21.19
CA SER A 135 -17.89 -20.21 22.29
C SER A 135 -18.77 -19.48 23.30
N GLU A 136 -18.50 -18.17 23.49
CA GLU A 136 -19.26 -17.32 24.43
C GLU A 136 -20.48 -16.66 23.79
N TYR A 137 -20.40 -16.30 22.49
CA TYR A 137 -21.40 -15.52 21.79
C TYR A 137 -21.73 -16.13 20.43
N SER A 138 -23.01 -16.18 20.08
CA SER A 138 -23.42 -16.45 18.69
C SER A 138 -23.02 -15.30 17.77
N GLY A 139 -22.88 -15.58 16.47
CA GLY A 139 -22.55 -14.53 15.47
C GLY A 139 -23.49 -13.31 15.52
N MET A 140 -24.80 -13.54 15.73
CA MET A 140 -25.76 -12.44 15.89
C MET A 140 -25.52 -11.60 17.16
N GLN A 141 -25.12 -12.24 18.25
CA GLN A 141 -24.77 -11.54 19.48
C GLN A 141 -23.48 -10.74 19.30
N ILE A 142 -22.48 -11.29 18.62
CA ILE A 142 -21.23 -10.57 18.27
C ILE A 142 -21.57 -9.31 17.47
N LEU A 143 -22.36 -9.46 16.38
CA LEU A 143 -22.78 -8.32 15.57
C LEU A 143 -23.51 -7.24 16.38
N GLY A 144 -24.40 -7.64 17.32
CA GLY A 144 -25.08 -6.72 18.22
C GLY A 144 -24.13 -5.98 19.15
N LYS A 145 -23.02 -6.59 19.53
CA LYS A 145 -22.00 -6.03 20.43
C LYS A 145 -20.96 -5.14 19.74
N LEU A 146 -20.91 -5.10 18.40
CA LEU A 146 -19.97 -4.23 17.67
C LEU A 146 -20.19 -2.72 17.94
N ASN A 147 -21.33 -2.33 18.52
CA ASN A 147 -21.59 -0.96 18.94
C ASN A 147 -21.40 -0.74 20.47
N ASP A 148 -21.07 -1.79 21.23
CA ASP A 148 -20.79 -1.72 22.65
C ASP A 148 -19.30 -1.40 22.88
N ILE A 149 -19.00 -0.15 23.19
CA ILE A 149 -17.63 0.34 23.39
C ILE A 149 -16.92 -0.41 24.52
N SER A 150 -17.64 -0.78 25.60
CA SER A 150 -17.05 -1.51 26.73
C SER A 150 -16.62 -2.92 26.30
N PHE A 151 -17.46 -3.62 25.56
CA PHE A 151 -17.16 -4.92 24.97
C PHE A 151 -15.96 -4.83 24.01
N LEU A 152 -15.98 -3.85 23.09
CA LEU A 152 -14.88 -3.66 22.13
C LEU A 152 -13.55 -3.34 22.84
N ASN A 153 -13.55 -2.51 23.87
CA ASN A 153 -12.32 -2.19 24.60
C ASN A 153 -11.70 -3.43 25.26
N VAL A 154 -12.53 -4.30 25.86
CA VAL A 154 -12.06 -5.55 26.48
C VAL A 154 -11.48 -6.48 25.42
N LYS A 155 -12.25 -6.78 24.37
CA LYS A 155 -11.83 -7.71 23.30
C LYS A 155 -10.65 -7.18 22.49
N LEU A 156 -10.56 -5.86 22.29
CA LEU A 156 -9.39 -5.25 21.67
C LEU A 156 -8.12 -5.36 22.54
N ALA A 157 -8.24 -5.22 23.86
CA ALA A 157 -7.10 -5.38 24.76
C ALA A 157 -6.57 -6.81 24.73
N GLU A 158 -7.45 -7.82 24.74
CA GLU A 158 -7.10 -9.24 24.59
C GLU A 158 -6.38 -9.49 23.26
N LEU A 159 -6.93 -9.00 22.15
CA LEU A 159 -6.33 -9.18 20.83
C LEU A 159 -4.98 -8.47 20.69
N LYS A 160 -4.83 -7.26 21.26
CA LYS A 160 -3.54 -6.56 21.29
C LYS A 160 -2.48 -7.33 22.09
N ASP A 161 -2.84 -7.98 23.17
CA ASP A 161 -1.94 -8.82 23.94
C ASP A 161 -1.44 -10.01 23.10
N LEU A 162 -2.35 -10.66 22.37
CA LEU A 162 -1.99 -11.74 21.42
C LEU A 162 -1.03 -11.24 20.33
N ILE A 163 -1.36 -10.10 19.70
CA ILE A 163 -0.51 -9.48 18.67
C ILE A 163 0.89 -9.14 19.24
N SER A 164 0.96 -8.64 20.47
CA SER A 164 2.24 -8.26 21.08
C SER A 164 3.17 -9.47 21.27
N LYS A 165 2.63 -10.64 21.54
CA LYS A 165 3.35 -11.90 21.78
C LYS A 165 3.72 -12.62 20.49
N ALA A 166 3.06 -12.33 19.39
CA ALA A 166 3.31 -12.96 18.10
C ALA A 166 4.69 -12.60 17.55
N LYS A 167 5.30 -13.56 16.85
CA LYS A 167 6.63 -13.42 16.27
C LYS A 167 6.51 -13.03 14.80
N MET A 168 7.50 -12.27 14.30
CA MET A 168 7.65 -12.04 12.88
C MET A 168 7.85 -13.37 12.15
N GLU A 169 7.19 -13.51 11.00
CA GLU A 169 7.47 -14.60 10.06
C GLU A 169 8.94 -14.58 9.65
N LYS A 170 9.55 -15.77 9.61
CA LYS A 170 10.97 -15.89 9.22
C LYS A 170 11.18 -15.58 7.75
N ASP A 171 10.32 -16.16 6.92
CA ASP A 171 10.35 -16.04 5.47
C ASP A 171 9.15 -15.19 5.01
N GLY A 172 9.34 -14.41 3.95
CA GLY A 172 8.22 -13.66 3.38
C GLY A 172 7.34 -14.57 2.52
N ILE A 173 6.11 -14.16 2.36
CA ILE A 173 5.12 -14.81 1.50
C ILE A 173 5.02 -14.01 0.19
N ASP A 174 5.21 -14.68 -0.94
CA ASP A 174 5.02 -14.04 -2.25
C ASP A 174 3.54 -14.02 -2.61
N ILE A 175 3.01 -12.83 -2.87
CA ILE A 175 1.65 -12.61 -3.33
C ILE A 175 1.67 -11.92 -4.70
N THR A 176 0.69 -12.22 -5.53
CA THR A 176 0.50 -11.54 -6.82
C THR A 176 -0.80 -10.77 -6.79
N LEU A 177 -0.71 -9.44 -6.93
CA LEU A 177 -1.85 -8.55 -6.91
C LEU A 177 -2.20 -8.11 -8.33
N ASN A 178 -3.49 -8.08 -8.65
CA ASN A 178 -3.98 -7.50 -9.89
C ASN A 178 -3.99 -5.96 -9.78
N ILE A 179 -3.71 -5.31 -10.90
CA ILE A 179 -3.68 -3.85 -11.01
C ILE A 179 -4.88 -3.41 -11.83
N GLU A 180 -5.75 -2.62 -11.24
CA GLU A 180 -6.90 -2.01 -11.89
C GLU A 180 -6.68 -0.52 -12.12
N GLN A 181 -7.14 -0.02 -13.27
CA GLN A 181 -7.13 1.40 -13.57
C GLN A 181 -8.41 2.04 -13.04
N GLY A 182 -8.30 2.75 -11.93
CA GLY A 182 -9.37 3.58 -11.42
C GLY A 182 -9.48 4.92 -12.16
N SER A 183 -10.45 5.73 -11.79
CA SER A 183 -10.68 7.05 -12.41
C SER A 183 -9.55 8.06 -12.11
N LYS A 184 -8.91 7.95 -10.97
CA LYS A 184 -7.85 8.87 -10.50
C LYS A 184 -6.52 8.19 -10.24
N ASN A 185 -6.54 6.95 -9.76
CA ASN A 185 -5.36 6.19 -9.33
C ASN A 185 -5.45 4.77 -9.88
N LEU A 186 -4.31 4.07 -9.92
CA LEU A 186 -4.31 2.62 -9.98
C LEU A 186 -4.80 2.07 -8.63
N LYS A 187 -5.39 0.86 -8.65
CA LYS A 187 -5.79 0.10 -7.47
C LYS A 187 -5.16 -1.28 -7.49
N LEU A 188 -4.89 -1.82 -6.32
CA LEU A 188 -4.43 -3.18 -6.14
C LEU A 188 -5.59 -4.03 -5.60
N THR A 189 -5.90 -5.13 -6.29
CA THR A 189 -6.92 -6.09 -5.86
C THR A 189 -6.28 -7.13 -4.97
N PHE A 190 -6.77 -7.24 -3.74
CA PHE A 190 -6.36 -8.23 -2.75
C PHE A 190 -7.38 -9.35 -2.72
N ASP A 191 -6.95 -10.54 -3.11
CA ASP A 191 -7.71 -11.76 -2.91
C ASP A 191 -7.52 -12.32 -1.48
N ASP A 192 -8.17 -13.41 -1.17
CA ASP A 192 -8.11 -14.04 0.15
C ASP A 192 -6.67 -14.40 0.57
N THR A 193 -5.83 -14.84 -0.37
CA THR A 193 -4.44 -15.17 -0.11
C THR A 193 -3.63 -13.93 0.24
N ALA A 194 -3.82 -12.85 -0.52
CA ALA A 194 -3.14 -11.58 -0.27
C ALA A 194 -3.61 -10.94 1.05
N GLU A 195 -4.93 -10.96 1.32
CA GLU A 195 -5.48 -10.48 2.59
C GLU A 195 -4.91 -11.24 3.79
N ASP A 196 -4.79 -12.56 3.67
CA ASP A 196 -4.23 -13.41 4.71
C ASP A 196 -2.75 -13.12 4.94
N ALA A 197 -1.97 -13.07 3.88
CA ALA A 197 -0.54 -12.80 3.96
C ALA A 197 -0.24 -11.42 4.59
N VAL A 198 -0.93 -10.34 4.17
CA VAL A 198 -0.67 -9.00 4.73
C VAL A 198 -1.13 -8.86 6.17
N SER A 199 -2.15 -9.62 6.59
CA SER A 199 -2.69 -9.56 7.96
C SER A 199 -2.06 -10.58 8.92
N GLY A 200 -1.12 -11.41 8.45
CA GLY A 200 -0.54 -12.49 9.26
C GLY A 200 -1.59 -13.51 9.72
N GLY A 201 -2.58 -13.84 8.88
CA GLY A 201 -3.62 -14.84 9.14
C GLY A 201 -4.89 -14.31 9.84
N VAL A 202 -4.93 -13.05 10.25
CA VAL A 202 -6.08 -12.49 11.00
C VAL A 202 -7.34 -12.44 10.16
N LEU A 203 -7.23 -12.05 8.88
CA LEU A 203 -8.42 -11.88 8.03
C LEU A 203 -9.09 -13.21 7.71
N SER A 204 -8.32 -14.28 7.53
CA SER A 204 -8.88 -15.64 7.41
C SER A 204 -9.59 -16.10 8.69
N ALA A 205 -9.02 -15.82 9.86
CA ALA A 205 -9.68 -16.13 11.13
C ALA A 205 -11.00 -15.38 11.30
N ILE A 206 -11.06 -14.10 10.93
CA ILE A 206 -12.29 -13.31 10.94
C ILE A 206 -13.34 -13.91 9.99
N LYS A 207 -12.95 -14.27 8.76
CA LYS A 207 -13.86 -14.88 7.77
C LYS A 207 -14.45 -16.22 8.27
N ALA A 208 -13.69 -17.01 9.01
CA ALA A 208 -14.13 -18.28 9.56
C ALA A 208 -15.20 -18.15 10.67
N MET A 209 -15.47 -16.91 11.17
CA MET A 209 -16.49 -16.64 12.20
C MET A 209 -17.90 -16.46 11.61
N TYR A 210 -18.04 -16.37 10.29
CA TYR A 210 -19.30 -16.16 9.58
C TYR A 210 -19.65 -17.34 8.68
#